data_23e3592f91a9f7c7bad98fee10b695ed
#
_entry.id   23e3592f91a9f7c7bad98fee10b695ed
#
_cell.length_a   1.000
_cell.length_b   1.000
_cell.length_c   1.000
_cell.angle_alpha   90.00
_cell.angle_beta   90.00
_cell.angle_gamma   90.00
#
_symmetry.space_group_name_H-M   'P 1'
#
loop_
_entity.id
_entity.type
_entity.pdbx_description
1 polymer ?
#
loop_
_entity_poly.entity_id
_entity_poly.type
_entity_poly.pdbx_seq_one_letter_code
_entity_poly.pdbx_strand_id
1 'polypeptide(L)'
;MLLKSTLSSLPTYFLSLFTIPTHVANKIEKLQRDFLWGDSKTHLVGWNKVCAPIANGGLGIRKLTTFNKALLGKWLWRFGKEDDRLWRRVVASKYGEEWWGWTSKLGRGVHGCGLWRGICMGWEDFSKNCQFVVGLGNRVRFWQDGWYGDQPFQLAFPRLYGIAIDKEVSVEASLSRHGAEDRRIWDVRFIREFNVWEMDEGLRFLHILGANTPPMDVGDRMRWKLKPNGDFDTRSYYNKLRDSSSIAFPWKVIWKVKAPRRVSFFVWCVA
;
A
#
# COMPACT_ATOMS: atom_id res chain seq x y z
N MET A 1 21.76 14.02 -16.67
CA MET A 1 21.83 12.71 -16.03
C MET A 1 22.28 12.77 -14.55
N LEU A 2 23.19 13.66 -14.18
CA LEU A 2 23.67 13.83 -12.79
C LEU A 2 22.57 14.06 -11.74
N LEU A 3 21.54 14.84 -12.06
CA LEU A 3 20.41 15.06 -11.16
C LEU A 3 19.75 13.73 -10.70
N LYS A 4 19.54 12.83 -11.64
CA LYS A 4 18.87 11.54 -11.36
C LYS A 4 19.79 10.51 -10.68
N SER A 5 21.05 10.48 -11.05
CA SER A 5 22.02 9.51 -10.50
C SER A 5 22.56 9.92 -9.14
N THR A 6 22.78 11.20 -8.90
CA THR A 6 23.44 11.70 -7.69
C THR A 6 22.46 12.39 -6.75
N LEU A 7 21.92 13.55 -7.14
CA LEU A 7 21.10 14.37 -6.25
C LEU A 7 19.79 13.68 -5.81
N SER A 8 19.17 12.87 -6.67
CA SER A 8 17.97 12.11 -6.32
C SER A 8 18.26 10.87 -5.48
N SER A 9 19.49 10.40 -5.42
CA SER A 9 19.88 9.21 -4.65
C SER A 9 20.42 9.54 -3.25
N LEU A 10 21.04 10.72 -3.07
CA LEU A 10 21.63 11.15 -1.80
C LEU A 10 20.67 11.00 -0.58
N PRO A 11 19.43 11.46 -0.62
CA PRO A 11 18.55 11.35 0.53
C PRO A 11 17.95 9.96 0.75
N THR A 12 18.17 8.98 -0.14
CA THR A 12 17.49 7.68 -0.13
C THR A 12 17.66 6.93 1.17
N TYR A 13 18.86 6.98 1.76
CA TYR A 13 19.13 6.32 3.04
C TYR A 13 18.24 6.88 4.16
N PHE A 14 18.22 8.19 4.34
CA PHE A 14 17.38 8.85 5.33
C PHE A 14 15.89 8.67 5.04
N LEU A 15 15.48 8.77 3.78
CA LEU A 15 14.10 8.55 3.34
C LEU A 15 13.61 7.12 3.56
N SER A 16 14.51 6.15 3.66
CA SER A 16 14.16 4.75 3.94
C SER A 16 13.88 4.47 5.41
N LEU A 17 14.26 5.39 6.30
CA LEU A 17 14.13 5.25 7.74
C LEU A 17 13.19 6.30 8.36
N PHE A 18 13.27 7.55 7.90
CA PHE A 18 12.57 8.68 8.51
C PHE A 18 11.48 9.24 7.62
N THR A 19 10.38 9.64 8.22
CA THR A 19 9.35 10.45 7.54
C THR A 19 9.91 11.84 7.27
N ILE A 20 9.99 12.22 6.00
CA ILE A 20 10.50 13.55 5.62
C ILE A 20 9.46 14.64 5.88
N PRO A 21 9.78 15.70 6.64
CA PRO A 21 8.92 16.87 6.75
C PRO A 21 8.75 17.57 5.38
N THR A 22 7.54 18.03 5.09
CA THR A 22 7.21 18.63 3.78
C THR A 22 8.11 19.82 3.45
N HIS A 23 8.44 20.67 4.44
CA HIS A 23 9.33 21.81 4.21
C HIS A 23 10.75 21.40 3.83
N VAL A 24 11.26 20.29 4.38
CA VAL A 24 12.58 19.74 4.02
C VAL A 24 12.54 19.16 2.61
N ALA A 25 11.49 18.38 2.28
CA ALA A 25 11.30 17.87 0.93
C ALA A 25 11.27 19.00 -0.10
N ASN A 26 10.52 20.07 0.18
CA ASN A 26 10.43 21.24 -0.69
C ASN A 26 11.78 21.95 -0.87
N LYS A 27 12.60 22.06 0.18
CA LYS A 27 13.96 22.63 0.08
C LYS A 27 14.87 21.78 -0.82
N ILE A 28 14.85 20.46 -0.65
CA ILE A 28 15.65 19.56 -1.49
C ILE A 28 15.15 19.59 -2.94
N GLU A 29 13.84 19.57 -3.16
CA GLU A 29 13.26 19.66 -4.50
C GLU A 29 13.54 21.02 -5.15
N LYS A 30 13.67 22.11 -4.36
CA LYS A 30 14.14 23.39 -4.86
C LYS A 30 15.57 23.31 -5.36
N LEU A 31 16.50 22.74 -4.58
CA LEU A 31 17.88 22.54 -5.01
C LEU A 31 17.97 21.69 -6.29
N GLN A 32 17.13 20.68 -6.42
CA GLN A 32 17.05 19.86 -7.63
C GLN A 32 16.54 20.65 -8.84
N ARG A 33 15.60 21.57 -8.65
CA ARG A 33 15.12 22.47 -9.70
C ARG A 33 16.18 23.47 -10.12
N ASP A 34 16.81 24.12 -9.14
CA ASP A 34 17.86 25.12 -9.38
C ASP A 34 19.03 24.48 -10.14
N PHE A 35 19.39 23.23 -9.80
CA PHE A 35 20.39 22.47 -10.56
C PHE A 35 19.93 22.13 -11.99
N LEU A 36 18.64 21.83 -12.20
CA LEU A 36 18.09 21.50 -13.53
C LEU A 36 18.06 22.70 -14.48
N TRP A 37 17.68 23.86 -13.94
CA TRP A 37 17.45 25.08 -14.72
C TRP A 37 18.62 26.07 -14.68
N GLY A 38 19.65 25.77 -13.88
CA GLY A 38 20.73 26.71 -13.57
C GLY A 38 20.20 27.87 -12.71
N ASP A 39 20.92 28.96 -12.67
CA ASP A 39 20.54 30.18 -11.91
C ASP A 39 19.38 30.97 -12.55
N SER A 40 18.70 30.42 -13.53
CA SER A 40 17.53 31.03 -14.16
C SER A 40 16.36 31.10 -13.16
N LYS A 41 15.86 32.31 -12.92
CA LYS A 41 14.67 32.54 -12.08
C LYS A 41 13.38 32.01 -12.70
N THR A 42 13.38 31.67 -13.99
CA THR A 42 12.21 31.17 -14.72
C THR A 42 12.30 29.66 -14.92
N HIS A 43 11.37 28.93 -14.33
CA HIS A 43 11.22 27.48 -14.53
C HIS A 43 10.24 27.23 -15.66
N LEU A 44 10.70 26.80 -16.82
CA LEU A 44 9.89 26.59 -18.03
C LEU A 44 8.83 25.51 -17.87
N VAL A 45 9.11 24.50 -17.04
CA VAL A 45 8.20 23.36 -16.81
C VAL A 45 7.94 23.18 -15.33
N GLY A 46 6.68 22.99 -14.95
CA GLY A 46 6.27 22.77 -13.56
C GLY A 46 6.89 21.49 -12.98
N TRP A 47 7.28 21.53 -11.68
CA TRP A 47 8.00 20.44 -11.03
C TRP A 47 7.25 19.10 -11.05
N ASN A 48 5.91 19.12 -10.94
CA ASN A 48 5.10 17.92 -11.04
C ASN A 48 5.22 17.24 -12.42
N LYS A 49 5.28 18.04 -13.51
CA LYS A 49 5.52 17.52 -14.86
C LYS A 49 6.94 16.95 -14.99
N VAL A 50 7.94 17.62 -14.40
CA VAL A 50 9.33 17.11 -14.35
C VAL A 50 9.40 15.75 -13.64
N CYS A 51 8.64 15.57 -12.55
CA CYS A 51 8.59 14.31 -11.79
C CYS A 51 7.75 13.21 -12.45
N ALA A 52 6.92 13.55 -13.44
CA ALA A 52 6.12 12.56 -14.16
C ALA A 52 7.00 11.53 -14.89
N PRO A 53 6.46 10.34 -15.24
CA PRO A 53 7.17 9.37 -16.06
C PRO A 53 7.59 9.96 -17.41
N ILE A 54 8.67 9.45 -17.97
CA ILE A 54 9.10 9.83 -19.32
C ILE A 54 7.99 9.54 -20.34
N ALA A 55 7.28 8.43 -20.19
CA ALA A 55 6.14 8.09 -21.05
C ALA A 55 4.99 9.09 -21.00
N ASN A 56 4.87 9.83 -19.89
CA ASN A 56 3.82 10.84 -19.66
C ASN A 56 4.38 12.29 -19.77
N GLY A 57 5.48 12.46 -20.47
CA GLY A 57 6.06 13.78 -20.73
C GLY A 57 6.94 14.35 -19.61
N GLY A 58 7.33 13.54 -18.61
CA GLY A 58 8.24 13.98 -17.56
C GLY A 58 9.68 13.53 -17.77
N LEU A 59 10.55 13.88 -16.82
CA LEU A 59 11.93 13.39 -16.77
C LEU A 59 12.08 12.16 -15.86
N GLY A 60 11.03 11.76 -15.15
CA GLY A 60 11.04 10.63 -14.21
C GLY A 60 11.92 10.87 -12.99
N ILE A 61 12.04 12.12 -12.55
CA ILE A 61 12.65 12.48 -11.26
C ILE A 61 11.69 12.07 -10.15
N ARG A 62 12.20 11.57 -9.03
CA ARG A 62 11.35 11.09 -7.94
C ARG A 62 10.85 12.27 -7.11
N LYS A 63 9.53 12.36 -6.92
CA LYS A 63 8.93 13.27 -5.94
C LYS A 63 9.24 12.74 -4.54
N LEU A 64 9.94 13.53 -3.74
CA LEU A 64 10.56 13.05 -2.50
C LEU A 64 9.54 12.56 -1.47
N THR A 65 8.43 13.26 -1.29
CA THR A 65 7.37 12.87 -0.34
C THR A 65 6.72 11.54 -0.72
N THR A 66 6.41 11.34 -2.00
CA THR A 66 5.84 10.10 -2.53
C THR A 66 6.85 8.96 -2.44
N PHE A 67 8.13 9.23 -2.75
CA PHE A 67 9.20 8.24 -2.68
C PHE A 67 9.49 7.81 -1.24
N ASN A 68 9.46 8.75 -0.28
CA ASN A 68 9.59 8.47 1.14
C ASN A 68 8.47 7.52 1.62
N LYS A 69 7.18 7.83 1.31
CA LYS A 69 6.07 6.93 1.63
C LYS A 69 6.29 5.51 1.07
N ALA A 70 6.75 5.41 -0.16
CA ALA A 70 6.99 4.12 -0.80
C ALA A 70 8.14 3.34 -0.14
N LEU A 71 9.21 4.02 0.27
CA LEU A 71 10.33 3.40 0.99
C LEU A 71 9.91 2.93 2.39
N LEU A 72 9.14 3.75 3.12
CA LEU A 72 8.64 3.41 4.45
C LEU A 72 7.65 2.24 4.41
N GLY A 73 6.91 2.05 3.32
CA GLY A 73 6.03 0.90 3.11
C GLY A 73 6.76 -0.46 3.23
N LYS A 74 8.07 -0.50 2.96
CA LYS A 74 8.89 -1.71 3.19
C LYS A 74 8.87 -2.17 4.66
N TRP A 75 8.84 -1.23 5.61
CA TRP A 75 8.82 -1.56 7.03
C TRP A 75 7.45 -2.08 7.47
N LEU A 76 6.37 -1.53 6.91
CA LEU A 76 5.01 -2.04 7.15
C LEU A 76 4.87 -3.47 6.61
N TRP A 77 5.37 -3.73 5.39
CA TRP A 77 5.40 -5.06 4.81
C TRP A 77 6.18 -6.07 5.67
N ARG A 78 7.39 -5.68 6.07
CA ARG A 78 8.25 -6.53 6.90
C ARG A 78 7.65 -6.80 8.27
N PHE A 79 6.99 -5.81 8.87
CA PHE A 79 6.34 -5.97 10.18
C PHE A 79 5.24 -7.03 10.12
N GLY A 80 4.42 -7.04 9.08
CA GLY A 80 3.36 -8.03 8.91
C GLY A 80 3.85 -9.44 8.51
N LYS A 81 5.09 -9.55 7.95
CA LYS A 81 5.61 -10.81 7.42
C LYS A 81 6.69 -11.47 8.28
N GLU A 82 7.43 -10.71 9.07
CA GLU A 82 8.62 -11.17 9.80
C GLU A 82 8.33 -11.35 11.30
N ASP A 83 7.37 -12.20 11.67
CA ASP A 83 6.91 -12.35 13.06
C ASP A 83 8.03 -12.75 14.04
N ASP A 84 8.97 -13.59 13.62
CA ASP A 84 10.04 -14.13 14.47
C ASP A 84 11.25 -13.18 14.62
N ARG A 85 11.32 -12.09 13.87
CA ARG A 85 12.47 -11.19 13.91
C ARG A 85 12.51 -10.35 15.18
N LEU A 86 13.70 -10.26 15.80
CA LEU A 86 13.91 -9.52 17.04
C LEU A 86 13.40 -8.07 16.96
N TRP A 87 13.74 -7.35 15.88
CA TRP A 87 13.32 -5.97 15.71
C TRP A 87 11.78 -5.82 15.72
N ARG A 88 11.06 -6.76 15.09
CA ARG A 88 9.59 -6.78 15.06
C ARG A 88 9.03 -7.03 16.45
N ARG A 89 9.58 -8.00 17.19
CA ARG A 89 9.20 -8.30 18.57
C ARG A 89 9.42 -7.12 19.52
N VAL A 90 10.54 -6.41 19.38
CA VAL A 90 10.84 -5.19 20.15
C VAL A 90 9.83 -4.09 19.86
N VAL A 91 9.49 -3.87 18.58
CA VAL A 91 8.48 -2.89 18.19
C VAL A 91 7.09 -3.28 18.72
N ALA A 92 6.68 -4.53 18.56
CA ALA A 92 5.40 -5.04 19.06
C ALA A 92 5.29 -4.93 20.60
N SER A 93 6.36 -5.26 21.32
CA SER A 93 6.41 -5.12 22.79
C SER A 93 6.29 -3.65 23.23
N LYS A 94 6.93 -2.73 22.49
CA LYS A 94 6.93 -1.30 22.86
C LYS A 94 5.62 -0.58 22.54
N TYR A 95 5.01 -0.88 21.39
CA TYR A 95 3.85 -0.14 20.89
C TYR A 95 2.53 -0.92 21.01
N GLY A 96 2.61 -2.23 21.18
CA GLY A 96 1.47 -3.15 21.08
C GLY A 96 1.13 -3.47 19.62
N GLU A 97 0.36 -4.53 19.44
CA GLU A 97 -0.11 -4.94 18.12
C GLU A 97 -1.50 -4.39 17.84
N GLU A 98 -1.78 -4.13 16.57
CA GLU A 98 -3.06 -3.70 16.05
C GLU A 98 -3.35 -4.45 14.75
N TRP A 99 -4.60 -4.47 14.31
CA TRP A 99 -5.00 -5.20 13.12
C TRP A 99 -4.53 -6.66 13.17
N TRP A 100 -4.78 -7.32 14.30
CA TRP A 100 -4.46 -8.74 14.53
C TRP A 100 -2.99 -9.08 14.23
N GLY A 101 -2.09 -8.14 14.55
CA GLY A 101 -0.65 -8.32 14.41
C GLY A 101 -0.09 -7.94 13.03
N TRP A 102 -0.89 -7.42 12.10
CA TRP A 102 -0.38 -6.92 10.81
C TRP A 102 0.33 -5.58 10.94
N THR A 103 -0.04 -4.77 11.91
CA THR A 103 0.63 -3.51 12.26
C THR A 103 0.69 -3.32 13.78
N SER A 104 1.38 -2.29 14.24
CA SER A 104 1.41 -1.91 15.64
C SER A 104 0.48 -0.73 15.90
N LYS A 105 0.06 -0.56 17.14
CA LYS A 105 -0.65 0.64 17.59
C LYS A 105 0.22 1.90 17.39
N LEU A 106 -0.44 3.00 17.13
CA LEU A 106 0.19 4.31 17.14
C LEU A 106 0.55 4.67 18.60
N GLY A 107 1.84 4.64 18.94
CA GLY A 107 2.29 4.90 20.30
C GLY A 107 1.77 6.24 20.85
N ARG A 108 1.24 6.19 22.07
CA ARG A 108 0.80 7.37 22.84
C ARG A 108 2.00 7.94 23.61
N GLY A 109 2.74 8.86 23.03
CA GLY A 109 3.87 9.48 23.75
C GLY A 109 4.52 10.59 22.95
N VAL A 110 5.01 11.62 23.67
CA VAL A 110 5.66 12.80 23.08
C VAL A 110 7.12 12.49 22.72
N HIS A 111 7.78 11.57 23.42
CA HIS A 111 9.21 11.30 23.30
C HIS A 111 9.50 9.86 22.85
N GLY A 112 10.44 9.70 21.91
CA GLY A 112 10.96 8.39 21.48
C GLY A 112 10.07 7.58 20.52
N CYS A 113 8.90 8.09 20.11
CA CYS A 113 7.94 7.39 19.25
C CYS A 113 7.96 7.85 17.77
N GLY A 114 8.75 8.87 17.43
CA GLY A 114 8.62 9.59 16.16
C GLY A 114 8.87 8.75 14.92
N LEU A 115 9.90 7.90 14.93
CA LEU A 115 10.28 7.11 13.76
C LEU A 115 9.19 6.10 13.38
N TRP A 116 8.87 5.19 14.30
CA TRP A 116 7.94 4.10 14.03
C TRP A 116 6.51 4.60 13.86
N ARG A 117 6.12 5.61 14.64
CA ARG A 117 4.82 6.29 14.48
C ARG A 117 4.64 6.86 13.07
N GLY A 118 5.68 7.54 12.54
CA GLY A 118 5.65 8.06 11.17
C GLY A 118 5.48 6.98 10.11
N ILE A 119 6.06 5.79 10.32
CA ILE A 119 5.87 4.62 9.44
C ILE A 119 4.42 4.11 9.53
N CYS A 120 3.90 3.89 10.74
CA CYS A 120 2.55 3.37 10.97
C CYS A 120 1.43 4.29 10.45
N MET A 121 1.62 5.61 10.43
CA MET A 121 0.67 6.53 9.81
C MET A 121 0.40 6.25 8.34
N GLY A 122 1.29 5.53 7.65
CA GLY A 122 1.12 5.10 6.27
C GLY A 122 0.30 3.81 6.10
N TRP A 123 -0.12 3.15 7.19
CA TRP A 123 -0.77 1.84 7.14
C TRP A 123 -2.07 1.83 6.36
N GLU A 124 -2.93 2.81 6.56
CA GLU A 124 -4.25 2.85 5.91
C GLU A 124 -4.15 2.87 4.38
N ASP A 125 -3.25 3.70 3.83
CA ASP A 125 -3.02 3.74 2.38
C ASP A 125 -2.28 2.50 1.87
N PHE A 126 -1.41 1.94 2.69
CA PHE A 126 -0.63 0.76 2.38
C PHE A 126 -1.50 -0.49 2.32
N SER A 127 -2.35 -0.71 3.33
CA SER A 127 -3.20 -1.91 3.48
C SER A 127 -4.20 -2.08 2.34
N LYS A 128 -4.67 -0.99 1.72
CA LYS A 128 -5.52 -1.02 0.51
C LYS A 128 -4.89 -1.79 -0.66
N ASN A 129 -3.56 -1.85 -0.70
CA ASN A 129 -2.79 -2.57 -1.72
C ASN A 129 -2.35 -3.97 -1.26
N CYS A 130 -2.76 -4.39 -0.07
CA CYS A 130 -2.55 -5.73 0.44
C CYS A 130 -3.81 -6.58 0.27
N GLN A 131 -3.59 -7.88 0.08
CA GLN A 131 -4.60 -8.92 0.18
C GLN A 131 -4.16 -9.88 1.27
N PHE A 132 -5.09 -10.33 2.08
CA PHE A 132 -4.81 -11.33 3.10
C PHE A 132 -5.17 -12.71 2.57
N VAL A 133 -4.21 -13.62 2.60
CA VAL A 133 -4.42 -15.02 2.26
C VAL A 133 -4.68 -15.75 3.55
N VAL A 134 -5.91 -16.22 3.71
CA VAL A 134 -6.36 -16.91 4.92
C VAL A 134 -5.82 -18.33 4.97
N GLY A 135 -5.26 -18.68 6.08
CA GLY A 135 -4.90 -20.03 6.48
C GLY A 135 -5.68 -20.40 7.74
N LEU A 136 -5.09 -20.25 8.93
CA LEU A 136 -5.80 -20.46 10.19
C LEU A 136 -6.98 -19.47 10.35
N GLY A 137 -6.85 -18.26 9.88
CA GLY A 137 -7.88 -17.23 9.94
C GLY A 137 -7.90 -16.42 11.23
N ASN A 138 -6.90 -16.62 12.09
CA ASN A 138 -6.82 -15.97 13.41
C ASN A 138 -6.31 -14.52 13.34
N ARG A 139 -5.71 -14.10 12.22
CA ARG A 139 -5.17 -12.75 12.01
C ARG A 139 -5.97 -11.95 10.96
N VAL A 140 -7.05 -12.48 10.45
CA VAL A 140 -7.84 -11.84 9.37
C VAL A 140 -9.26 -11.62 9.86
N ARG A 141 -9.71 -10.36 9.77
CA ARG A 141 -11.10 -10.00 10.10
C ARG A 141 -12.01 -10.39 8.96
N PHE A 142 -13.09 -11.07 9.33
CA PHE A 142 -14.01 -11.66 8.35
C PHE A 142 -14.65 -10.60 7.44
N TRP A 143 -15.17 -9.52 7.99
CA TRP A 143 -15.90 -8.51 7.25
C TRP A 143 -15.03 -7.39 6.67
N GLN A 144 -13.97 -6.99 7.36
CA GLN A 144 -13.27 -5.74 7.09
C GLN A 144 -12.00 -5.91 6.28
N ASP A 145 -11.41 -7.10 6.29
CA ASP A 145 -10.16 -7.35 5.56
C ASP A 145 -10.45 -7.92 4.16
N GLY A 146 -9.60 -7.54 3.21
CA GLY A 146 -9.70 -8.02 1.83
C GLY A 146 -9.01 -9.38 1.68
N TRP A 147 -9.67 -10.47 2.07
CA TRP A 147 -9.17 -11.83 1.96
C TRP A 147 -9.82 -12.62 0.82
N TYR A 148 -10.97 -12.18 0.34
CA TYR A 148 -11.65 -12.75 -0.82
C TYR A 148 -11.99 -11.64 -1.83
N GLY A 149 -11.73 -11.90 -3.13
CA GLY A 149 -12.02 -10.95 -4.19
C GLY A 149 -11.20 -9.65 -4.09
N ASP A 150 -11.73 -8.58 -4.67
CA ASP A 150 -11.04 -7.29 -4.79
C ASP A 150 -11.32 -6.34 -3.61
N GLN A 151 -12.40 -6.57 -2.86
CA GLN A 151 -12.86 -5.71 -1.77
C GLN A 151 -13.32 -6.50 -0.55
N PRO A 152 -13.26 -5.90 0.67
CA PRO A 152 -13.77 -6.51 1.89
C PRO A 152 -15.27 -6.83 1.81
N PHE A 153 -15.71 -7.86 2.53
CA PHE A 153 -17.13 -8.25 2.55
C PHE A 153 -18.07 -7.16 3.06
N GLN A 154 -17.64 -6.31 3.98
CA GLN A 154 -18.43 -5.15 4.40
C GLN A 154 -18.82 -4.20 3.26
N LEU A 155 -17.96 -4.10 2.22
CA LEU A 155 -18.22 -3.28 1.03
C LEU A 155 -18.94 -4.06 -0.07
N ALA A 156 -18.68 -5.36 -0.18
CA ALA A 156 -19.31 -6.25 -1.16
C ALA A 156 -20.77 -6.60 -0.77
N PHE A 157 -21.02 -6.74 0.54
CA PHE A 157 -22.31 -7.14 1.12
C PHE A 157 -22.74 -6.21 2.26
N PRO A 158 -22.97 -4.91 1.99
CA PRO A 158 -23.21 -3.92 3.03
C PRO A 158 -24.49 -4.17 3.84
N ARG A 159 -25.51 -4.76 3.23
CA ARG A 159 -26.78 -5.11 3.91
C ARG A 159 -26.54 -6.25 4.91
N LEU A 160 -25.85 -7.30 4.50
CA LEU A 160 -25.54 -8.43 5.38
C LEU A 160 -24.61 -8.00 6.52
N TYR A 161 -23.62 -7.16 6.23
CA TYR A 161 -22.77 -6.54 7.26
C TYR A 161 -23.60 -5.73 8.27
N GLY A 162 -24.65 -5.02 7.80
CA GLY A 162 -25.55 -4.25 8.64
C GLY A 162 -26.24 -5.10 9.72
N ILE A 163 -26.64 -6.31 9.38
CA ILE A 163 -27.34 -7.28 10.26
C ILE A 163 -26.42 -8.34 10.87
N ALA A 164 -25.12 -8.31 10.63
CA ALA A 164 -24.16 -9.23 11.28
C ALA A 164 -24.10 -8.97 12.79
N ILE A 165 -24.11 -10.02 13.60
CA ILE A 165 -24.02 -9.94 15.07
C ILE A 165 -22.64 -9.45 15.48
N ASP A 166 -21.59 -10.07 14.95
CA ASP A 166 -20.21 -9.72 15.26
C ASP A 166 -19.48 -9.18 14.03
N LYS A 167 -19.24 -7.89 14.05
CA LYS A 167 -18.60 -7.16 12.94
C LYS A 167 -17.08 -7.21 12.97
N GLU A 168 -16.52 -7.48 14.14
CA GLU A 168 -15.06 -7.53 14.38
C GLU A 168 -14.52 -8.97 14.44
N VAL A 169 -15.35 -9.96 14.11
CA VAL A 169 -15.00 -11.37 14.18
C VAL A 169 -13.86 -11.74 13.25
N SER A 170 -12.95 -12.64 13.70
CA SER A 170 -11.92 -13.23 12.84
C SER A 170 -12.53 -14.29 11.91
N VAL A 171 -11.83 -14.60 10.82
CA VAL A 171 -12.23 -15.71 9.95
C VAL A 171 -12.24 -17.04 10.71
N GLU A 172 -11.27 -17.28 11.59
CA GLU A 172 -11.23 -18.48 12.45
C GLU A 172 -12.48 -18.60 13.31
N ALA A 173 -12.88 -17.51 13.98
CA ALA A 173 -14.05 -17.50 14.86
C ALA A 173 -15.39 -17.56 14.10
N SER A 174 -15.38 -17.30 12.79
CA SER A 174 -16.53 -17.49 11.89
C SER A 174 -16.62 -18.91 11.34
N LEU A 175 -15.72 -19.80 11.76
CA LEU A 175 -15.68 -21.20 11.37
C LEU A 175 -15.95 -22.09 12.59
N SER A 176 -16.87 -23.01 12.47
CA SER A 176 -17.12 -24.08 13.44
C SER A 176 -16.49 -25.39 12.98
N ARG A 177 -16.14 -26.25 13.93
CA ARG A 177 -15.65 -27.61 13.65
C ARG A 177 -16.77 -28.60 13.81
N HIS A 178 -17.02 -29.43 12.81
CA HIS A 178 -18.09 -30.42 12.84
C HIS A 178 -17.56 -31.81 12.47
N GLY A 179 -17.99 -32.81 13.25
CA GLY A 179 -17.76 -34.23 12.99
C GLY A 179 -16.37 -34.75 13.41
N ALA A 180 -16.18 -36.08 13.27
CA ALA A 180 -14.94 -36.77 13.58
C ALA A 180 -13.77 -36.43 12.62
N GLU A 181 -14.08 -35.90 11.45
CA GLU A 181 -13.09 -35.51 10.42
C GLU A 181 -12.60 -34.06 10.59
N ASP A 182 -12.95 -33.37 11.67
CA ASP A 182 -12.54 -31.96 11.98
C ASP A 182 -12.81 -30.97 10.82
N ARG A 183 -13.90 -31.19 10.06
CA ARG A 183 -14.25 -30.39 8.90
C ARG A 183 -14.71 -29.00 9.31
N ARG A 184 -14.13 -27.95 8.73
CA ARG A 184 -14.53 -26.57 8.94
C ARG A 184 -15.82 -26.25 8.20
N ILE A 185 -16.78 -25.65 8.90
CA ILE A 185 -18.05 -25.16 8.36
C ILE A 185 -18.22 -23.70 8.77
N TRP A 186 -18.69 -22.87 7.86
CA TRP A 186 -18.95 -21.47 8.15
C TRP A 186 -20.11 -21.29 9.12
N ASP A 187 -19.90 -20.57 10.21
CA ASP A 187 -20.90 -20.21 11.24
C ASP A 187 -20.97 -18.67 11.35
N VAL A 188 -21.51 -18.04 10.31
CA VAL A 188 -21.72 -16.59 10.29
C VAL A 188 -23.12 -16.29 10.81
N ARG A 189 -23.20 -15.53 11.90
CA ARG A 189 -24.44 -15.27 12.62
C ARG A 189 -24.99 -13.89 12.28
N PHE A 190 -26.33 -13.84 12.09
CA PHE A 190 -27.07 -12.62 11.80
C PHE A 190 -28.11 -12.36 12.91
N ILE A 191 -28.45 -11.08 13.15
CA ILE A 191 -29.42 -10.63 14.16
C ILE A 191 -30.83 -11.17 13.85
N ARG A 192 -31.13 -11.35 12.56
CA ARG A 192 -32.41 -11.84 12.05
C ARG A 192 -32.21 -12.64 10.76
N GLU A 193 -33.24 -13.35 10.35
CA GLU A 193 -33.28 -14.00 9.04
C GLU A 193 -33.27 -12.96 7.90
N PHE A 194 -32.90 -13.40 6.71
CA PHE A 194 -32.86 -12.53 5.51
C PHE A 194 -34.27 -12.22 5.06
N ASN A 195 -34.52 -10.95 4.77
CA ASN A 195 -35.72 -10.53 4.09
C ASN A 195 -35.72 -10.98 2.61
N VAL A 196 -36.93 -10.99 1.96
CA VAL A 196 -37.05 -11.41 0.55
C VAL A 196 -36.09 -10.67 -0.38
N TRP A 197 -35.90 -9.36 -0.15
CA TRP A 197 -34.99 -8.53 -0.97
C TRP A 197 -33.50 -8.71 -0.65
N GLU A 198 -33.15 -9.45 0.42
CA GLU A 198 -31.78 -9.79 0.81
C GLU A 198 -31.40 -11.21 0.37
N MET A 199 -32.37 -12.03 -0.04
CA MET A 199 -32.15 -13.44 -0.34
C MET A 199 -31.11 -13.66 -1.45
N ASP A 200 -31.17 -12.90 -2.54
CA ASP A 200 -30.20 -13.04 -3.63
C ASP A 200 -28.77 -12.70 -3.18
N GLU A 201 -28.62 -11.66 -2.36
CA GLU A 201 -27.34 -11.26 -1.79
C GLU A 201 -26.85 -12.32 -0.79
N GLY A 202 -27.76 -12.84 0.06
CA GLY A 202 -27.48 -13.90 1.00
C GLY A 202 -27.04 -15.21 0.33
N LEU A 203 -27.75 -15.65 -0.72
CA LEU A 203 -27.39 -16.86 -1.47
C LEU A 203 -26.00 -16.73 -2.15
N ARG A 204 -25.73 -15.59 -2.77
CA ARG A 204 -24.40 -15.33 -3.35
C ARG A 204 -23.30 -15.36 -2.29
N PHE A 205 -23.55 -14.75 -1.13
CA PHE A 205 -22.62 -14.74 0.00
C PHE A 205 -22.35 -16.16 0.49
N LEU A 206 -23.37 -16.96 0.76
CA LEU A 206 -23.23 -18.35 1.23
C LEU A 206 -22.54 -19.24 0.19
N HIS A 207 -22.83 -19.05 -1.09
CA HIS A 207 -22.14 -19.77 -2.17
C HIS A 207 -20.64 -19.44 -2.20
N ILE A 208 -20.26 -18.17 -2.04
CA ILE A 208 -18.87 -17.74 -1.96
C ILE A 208 -18.16 -18.40 -0.78
N LEU A 209 -18.78 -18.40 0.39
CA LEU A 209 -18.23 -19.03 1.60
C LEU A 209 -18.04 -20.53 1.41
N GLY A 210 -19.05 -21.23 0.90
CA GLY A 210 -19.00 -22.68 0.66
C GLY A 210 -17.90 -23.09 -0.31
N ALA A 211 -17.64 -22.28 -1.34
CA ALA A 211 -16.56 -22.53 -2.30
C ALA A 211 -15.15 -22.18 -1.79
N ASN A 212 -15.03 -21.45 -0.67
CA ASN A 212 -13.76 -20.90 -0.19
C ASN A 212 -13.55 -21.16 1.31
N THR A 213 -13.49 -22.44 1.69
CA THR A 213 -13.12 -22.82 3.06
C THR A 213 -11.60 -22.82 3.20
N PRO A 214 -11.02 -22.04 4.15
CA PRO A 214 -9.57 -21.93 4.31
C PRO A 214 -8.93 -23.25 4.80
N PRO A 215 -7.67 -23.54 4.43
CA PRO A 215 -6.93 -24.70 4.93
C PRO A 215 -6.62 -24.56 6.43
N MET A 216 -6.37 -25.69 7.12
CA MET A 216 -6.13 -25.72 8.56
C MET A 216 -4.66 -25.60 8.98
N ASP A 217 -3.74 -25.89 8.06
CA ASP A 217 -2.33 -26.13 8.42
C ASP A 217 -1.39 -24.98 8.07
N VAL A 218 -1.91 -23.89 7.56
CA VAL A 218 -1.10 -22.78 7.07
C VAL A 218 -1.48 -21.49 7.80
N GLY A 219 -0.48 -20.77 8.29
CA GLY A 219 -0.70 -19.44 8.89
C GLY A 219 -1.17 -18.40 7.86
N ASP A 220 -1.88 -17.39 8.35
CA ASP A 220 -2.35 -16.28 7.53
C ASP A 220 -1.16 -15.51 6.94
N ARG A 221 -1.31 -15.05 5.70
CA ARG A 221 -0.24 -14.34 4.98
C ARG A 221 -0.77 -13.07 4.32
N MET A 222 0.10 -12.08 4.24
CA MET A 222 -0.14 -10.85 3.48
C MET A 222 0.45 -11.00 2.07
N ARG A 223 -0.35 -10.68 1.05
CA ARG A 223 0.02 -10.67 -0.36
C ARG A 223 -0.07 -9.26 -0.93
N TRP A 224 0.94 -8.88 -1.71
CA TRP A 224 0.97 -7.59 -2.40
C TRP A 224 0.19 -7.63 -3.71
N LYS A 225 -0.89 -6.83 -3.83
CA LYS A 225 -1.78 -6.81 -5.01
C LYS A 225 -1.10 -6.28 -6.28
N LEU A 226 -0.11 -5.40 -6.12
CA LEU A 226 0.48 -4.67 -7.25
C LEU A 226 1.52 -5.48 -8.03
N LYS A 227 1.78 -6.74 -7.63
CA LYS A 227 2.68 -7.65 -8.32
C LYS A 227 2.13 -9.06 -8.41
N PRO A 228 2.32 -9.77 -9.53
CA PRO A 228 1.82 -11.15 -9.69
C PRO A 228 2.42 -12.14 -8.67
N ASN A 229 3.72 -11.96 -8.31
CA ASN A 229 4.38 -12.82 -7.32
C ASN A 229 3.88 -12.60 -5.87
N GLY A 230 3.08 -11.56 -5.63
CA GLY A 230 2.54 -11.25 -4.31
C GLY A 230 3.54 -10.65 -3.32
N ASP A 231 4.77 -10.36 -3.70
CA ASP A 231 5.77 -9.75 -2.85
C ASP A 231 5.84 -8.23 -3.02
N PHE A 232 6.04 -7.54 -1.90
CA PHE A 232 6.16 -6.08 -1.88
C PHE A 232 7.39 -5.60 -2.65
N ASP A 233 7.18 -4.52 -3.40
CA ASP A 233 8.24 -3.81 -4.10
C ASP A 233 7.99 -2.29 -4.03
N THR A 234 9.00 -1.57 -3.55
CA THR A 234 8.95 -0.11 -3.40
C THR A 234 8.60 0.60 -4.71
N ARG A 235 9.06 0.08 -5.85
CA ARG A 235 8.78 0.67 -7.17
C ARG A 235 7.31 0.56 -7.54
N SER A 236 6.69 -0.59 -7.30
CA SER A 236 5.25 -0.79 -7.56
C SER A 236 4.40 0.12 -6.69
N TYR A 237 4.77 0.25 -5.41
CA TYR A 237 4.06 1.13 -4.49
C TYR A 237 4.26 2.62 -4.85
N TYR A 238 5.48 3.04 -5.19
CA TYR A 238 5.74 4.39 -5.67
C TYR A 238 4.90 4.72 -6.92
N ASN A 239 4.81 3.80 -7.86
CA ASN A 239 4.00 3.98 -9.07
C ASN A 239 2.51 4.08 -8.75
N LYS A 240 2.01 3.34 -7.76
CA LYS A 240 0.62 3.41 -7.31
C LYS A 240 0.29 4.72 -6.61
N LEU A 241 1.23 5.23 -5.78
CA LEU A 241 1.06 6.49 -5.05
C LEU A 241 1.16 7.74 -5.93
N ARG A 242 1.71 7.58 -7.14
CA ARG A 242 1.86 8.68 -8.08
C ARG A 242 0.59 8.87 -8.88
N ASP A 243 0.16 10.13 -9.05
CA ASP A 243 -0.99 10.48 -9.89
C ASP A 243 -0.84 9.92 -11.30
N SER A 244 -1.84 9.14 -11.72
CA SER A 244 -1.86 8.47 -13.02
C SER A 244 -2.54 9.36 -14.08
N SER A 245 -2.14 10.60 -14.23
CA SER A 245 -2.55 11.36 -15.42
C SER A 245 -1.89 10.72 -16.65
N SER A 246 -2.61 9.85 -17.33
CA SER A 246 -2.13 9.20 -18.55
C SER A 246 -2.31 10.13 -19.77
N ILE A 247 -1.49 11.14 -19.84
CA ILE A 247 -1.35 11.90 -21.08
C ILE A 247 -0.37 11.13 -21.96
N ALA A 248 -0.84 10.65 -23.11
CA ALA A 248 0.04 10.01 -24.09
C ALA A 248 1.01 11.07 -24.66
N PHE A 249 2.28 10.97 -24.30
CA PHE A 249 3.32 11.90 -24.72
C PHE A 249 4.27 11.22 -25.71
N PRO A 250 4.63 11.84 -26.83
CA PRO A 250 5.49 11.23 -27.85
C PRO A 250 6.97 11.22 -27.46
N TRP A 251 7.29 10.70 -26.27
CA TRP A 251 8.62 10.72 -25.67
C TRP A 251 9.71 10.05 -26.53
N LYS A 252 9.34 9.06 -27.35
CA LYS A 252 10.28 8.34 -28.23
C LYS A 252 10.85 9.27 -29.28
N VAL A 253 10.03 10.18 -29.83
CA VAL A 253 10.43 11.17 -30.83
C VAL A 253 11.43 12.17 -30.25
N ILE A 254 11.29 12.52 -28.97
CA ILE A 254 12.17 13.51 -28.31
C ILE A 254 13.47 12.85 -27.81
N TRP A 255 13.38 11.70 -27.16
CA TRP A 255 14.51 11.14 -26.42
C TRP A 255 15.27 10.00 -27.14
N LYS A 256 14.71 9.40 -28.20
CA LYS A 256 15.38 8.35 -28.99
C LYS A 256 16.07 8.86 -30.26
N VAL A 257 15.86 10.10 -30.63
CA VAL A 257 16.52 10.69 -31.80
C VAL A 257 18.02 10.86 -31.53
N LYS A 258 18.85 10.66 -32.56
CA LYS A 258 20.29 10.90 -32.52
C LYS A 258 20.59 12.41 -32.59
N ALA A 259 20.14 13.16 -31.58
CA ALA A 259 20.41 14.57 -31.42
C ALA A 259 21.19 14.85 -30.13
N PRO A 260 21.93 15.95 -30.04
CA PRO A 260 22.57 16.36 -28.79
C PRO A 260 21.55 16.48 -27.67
N ARG A 261 21.89 16.01 -26.47
CA ARG A 261 20.99 15.98 -25.31
C ARG A 261 20.41 17.36 -24.96
N ARG A 262 21.15 18.44 -25.19
CA ARG A 262 20.67 19.82 -24.98
C ARG A 262 19.50 20.16 -25.88
N VAL A 263 19.54 19.72 -27.15
CA VAL A 263 18.46 19.94 -28.14
C VAL A 263 17.23 19.13 -27.73
N SER A 264 17.38 17.85 -27.38
CA SER A 264 16.27 17.04 -26.91
C SER A 264 15.62 17.62 -25.64
N PHE A 265 16.43 18.18 -24.73
CA PHE A 265 15.92 18.83 -23.52
C PHE A 265 15.14 20.13 -23.86
N PHE A 266 15.65 20.93 -24.77
CA PHE A 266 14.95 22.14 -25.23
C PHE A 266 13.61 21.79 -25.89
N VAL A 267 13.59 20.83 -26.81
CA VAL A 267 12.35 20.35 -27.46
C VAL A 267 11.35 19.85 -26.42
N TRP A 268 11.82 19.11 -25.40
CA TRP A 268 10.98 18.67 -24.30
C TRP A 268 10.38 19.83 -23.48
N CYS A 269 11.11 20.92 -23.30
CA CYS A 269 10.62 22.10 -22.55
C CYS A 269 9.48 22.82 -23.28
N VAL A 270 9.44 22.77 -24.61
CA VAL A 270 8.43 23.49 -25.44
C VAL A 270 7.28 22.60 -25.88
N ALA A 271 7.39 21.27 -25.68
CA ALA A 271 6.35 20.28 -25.97
C ALA A 271 5.39 20.07 -24.79
#